data_bd064f7caee544744e6cf4cc8148643f
#
_entry.id   bd064f7caee544744e6cf4cc8148643f
#
_cell.length_a   1.000
_cell.length_b   1.000
_cell.length_c   1.000
_cell.angle_alpha   90.00
_cell.angle_beta   90.00
_cell.angle_gamma   90.00
#
_symmetry.space_group_name_H-M   'P 1'
#
loop_
_entity.id
_entity.type
_entity.pdbx_description
1 polymer ?
#
loop_
_entity_poly.entity_id
_entity_poly.type
_entity_poly.pdbx_seq_one_letter_code
_entity_poly.pdbx_strand_id
1 'polypeptide(L)'
;MSDVYQIYLGISRVVLPVLAMLCAFLWCRLYIGTRKKMSVLCELFLGGNNSLYVYAAQNIIGRAKSCDIRIPGQTVSRKHAMLYERENGWFLCPLDGEVLLNGEKIKKATEIFEGDRFEICGHPIEFRSAPKTVP
;
A
#
# COMPACT_ATOMS: atom_id res chain seq x y z
N MET A 1 -14.49 62.01 5.01
CA MET A 1 -13.94 60.81 5.73
C MET A 1 -14.96 59.70 5.88
N SER A 2 -16.26 60.00 6.01
CA SER A 2 -17.34 58.98 6.12
C SER A 2 -17.50 58.10 4.86
N ASP A 3 -17.37 58.70 3.67
CA ASP A 3 -17.63 58.03 2.40
C ASP A 3 -16.55 56.99 2.04
N VAL A 4 -15.29 57.30 2.30
CA VAL A 4 -14.17 56.37 2.12
C VAL A 4 -14.28 55.17 3.02
N TYR A 5 -14.73 55.36 4.27
CA TYR A 5 -14.93 54.30 5.21
C TYR A 5 -16.09 53.36 4.83
N GLN A 6 -17.19 53.93 4.31
CA GLN A 6 -18.31 53.16 3.79
C GLN A 6 -17.94 52.34 2.56
N ILE A 7 -17.14 52.90 1.66
CA ILE A 7 -16.60 52.19 0.49
C ILE A 7 -15.70 51.02 0.92
N TYR A 8 -14.82 51.27 1.90
CA TYR A 8 -13.94 50.24 2.48
C TYR A 8 -14.72 49.08 3.12
N LEU A 9 -15.76 49.37 3.91
CA LEU A 9 -16.64 48.37 4.50
C LEU A 9 -17.43 47.60 3.44
N GLY A 10 -17.87 48.24 2.38
CA GLY A 10 -18.57 47.62 1.27
C GLY A 10 -17.68 46.62 0.53
N ILE A 11 -16.44 47.01 0.23
CA ILE A 11 -15.47 46.16 -0.45
C ILE A 11 -15.08 44.96 0.44
N SER A 12 -14.82 45.19 1.73
CA SER A 12 -14.45 44.11 2.65
C SER A 12 -15.53 43.05 2.83
N ARG A 13 -16.82 43.45 2.82
CA ARG A 13 -17.95 42.54 2.92
C ARG A 13 -18.10 41.57 1.73
N VAL A 14 -17.58 41.96 0.57
CA VAL A 14 -17.62 41.11 -0.63
C VAL A 14 -16.31 40.34 -0.79
N VAL A 15 -15.18 40.99 -0.60
CA VAL A 15 -13.84 40.42 -0.82
C VAL A 15 -13.53 39.29 0.18
N LEU A 16 -13.84 39.47 1.43
CA LEU A 16 -13.56 38.44 2.47
C LEU A 16 -14.29 37.11 2.23
N PRO A 17 -15.61 37.07 1.97
CA PRO A 17 -16.27 35.79 1.70
C PRO A 17 -15.86 35.16 0.39
N VAL A 18 -15.54 35.95 -0.65
CA VAL A 18 -15.00 35.43 -1.92
C VAL A 18 -13.64 34.77 -1.71
N LEU A 19 -12.75 35.42 -0.94
CA LEU A 19 -11.44 34.87 -0.61
C LEU A 19 -11.57 33.58 0.24
N ALA A 20 -12.49 33.56 1.21
CA ALA A 20 -12.76 32.40 2.02
C ALA A 20 -13.28 31.21 1.19
N MET A 21 -14.19 31.47 0.24
CA MET A 21 -14.66 30.44 -0.68
C MET A 21 -13.55 29.91 -1.59
N LEU A 22 -12.67 30.80 -2.08
CA LEU A 22 -11.53 30.41 -2.90
C LEU A 22 -10.55 29.53 -2.12
N CYS A 23 -10.24 29.91 -0.90
CA CYS A 23 -9.40 29.11 0.02
C CYS A 23 -10.01 27.75 0.31
N ALA A 24 -11.31 27.70 0.62
CA ALA A 24 -12.03 26.44 0.86
C ALA A 24 -12.03 25.54 -0.39
N PHE A 25 -12.22 26.11 -1.56
CA PHE A 25 -12.16 25.37 -2.82
C PHE A 25 -10.76 24.82 -3.11
N LEU A 26 -9.71 25.61 -2.89
CA LEU A 26 -8.32 25.16 -3.03
C LEU A 26 -7.98 24.07 -2.01
N TRP A 27 -8.43 24.21 -0.77
CA TRP A 27 -8.27 23.18 0.26
C TRP A 27 -8.98 21.88 -0.12
N CYS A 28 -10.20 21.99 -0.59
CA CYS A 28 -10.97 20.83 -1.07
C CYS A 28 -10.26 20.15 -2.25
N ARG A 29 -9.75 20.92 -3.19
CA ARG A 29 -9.00 20.41 -4.35
C ARG A 29 -7.70 19.71 -3.94
N LEU A 30 -6.95 20.29 -3.00
CA LEU A 30 -5.74 19.68 -2.45
C LEU A 30 -6.07 18.41 -1.66
N TYR A 31 -7.12 18.43 -0.85
CA TYR A 31 -7.55 17.28 -0.07
C TYR A 31 -8.06 16.11 -0.92
N ILE A 32 -8.83 16.40 -1.98
CA ILE A 32 -9.30 15.38 -2.92
C ILE A 32 -8.17 14.90 -3.83
N GLY A 33 -7.27 15.79 -4.24
CA GLY A 33 -6.12 15.44 -5.09
C GLY A 33 -5.08 14.55 -4.40
N THR A 34 -5.05 14.53 -3.07
CA THR A 34 -4.12 13.68 -2.29
C THR A 34 -4.64 12.27 -2.02
N ARG A 35 -5.85 11.92 -2.42
CA ARG A 35 -6.26 10.52 -2.44
C ARG A 35 -5.48 9.81 -3.56
N LYS A 36 -4.23 9.42 -3.25
CA LYS A 36 -3.47 8.49 -4.07
C LYS A 36 -4.36 7.28 -4.30
N LYS A 37 -4.77 7.07 -5.54
CA LYS A 37 -5.48 5.86 -5.95
C LYS A 37 -4.52 4.72 -5.59
N MET A 38 -4.86 3.94 -4.56
CA MET A 38 -4.04 2.79 -4.16
C MET A 38 -4.11 1.81 -5.33
N SER A 39 -3.05 1.75 -6.11
CA SER A 39 -2.91 0.74 -7.16
C SER A 39 -2.51 -0.57 -6.50
N VAL A 40 -3.11 -1.65 -6.93
CA VAL A 40 -2.67 -3.00 -6.57
C VAL A 40 -1.28 -3.18 -7.18
N LEU A 41 -0.30 -3.52 -6.37
CA LEU A 41 1.08 -3.73 -6.80
C LEU A 41 1.32 -5.19 -7.20
N CYS A 42 0.78 -6.13 -6.42
CA CYS A 42 0.81 -7.55 -6.77
C CYS A 42 -0.35 -8.30 -6.10
N GLU A 43 -0.57 -9.52 -6.53
CA GLU A 43 -1.54 -10.46 -5.97
C GLU A 43 -0.79 -11.67 -5.43
N LEU A 44 -1.15 -12.11 -4.22
CA LEU A 44 -0.66 -13.34 -3.61
C LEU A 44 -1.81 -14.34 -3.55
N PHE A 45 -1.65 -15.45 -4.23
CA PHE A 45 -2.62 -16.52 -4.25
C PHE A 45 -2.28 -17.56 -3.20
N LEU A 46 -3.13 -17.66 -2.16
CA LEU A 46 -2.92 -18.55 -1.01
C LEU A 46 -3.52 -19.96 -1.19
N GLY A 47 -4.03 -20.26 -2.36
CA GLY A 47 -4.72 -21.53 -2.64
C GLY A 47 -6.23 -21.47 -2.38
N GLY A 48 -6.98 -22.40 -2.98
CA GLY A 48 -8.44 -22.37 -2.96
C GLY A 48 -8.96 -21.19 -3.78
N ASN A 49 -9.80 -20.36 -3.19
CA ASN A 49 -10.35 -19.14 -3.81
C ASN A 49 -9.85 -17.88 -3.10
N ASN A 50 -8.74 -17.97 -2.37
CA ASN A 50 -8.23 -16.87 -1.55
C ASN A 50 -7.06 -16.17 -2.22
N SER A 51 -7.30 -14.96 -2.67
CA SER A 51 -6.28 -14.03 -3.17
C SER A 51 -6.14 -12.85 -2.23
N LEU A 52 -4.91 -12.43 -1.98
CA LEU A 52 -4.59 -11.23 -1.23
C LEU A 52 -3.96 -10.19 -2.15
N TYR A 53 -4.55 -9.02 -2.22
CA TYR A 53 -4.00 -7.92 -3.01
C TYR A 53 -3.06 -7.07 -2.17
N VAL A 54 -1.88 -6.82 -2.69
CA VAL A 54 -0.82 -6.06 -2.04
C VAL A 54 -0.78 -4.64 -2.60
N TYR A 55 -0.86 -3.65 -1.72
CA TYR A 55 -0.93 -2.23 -2.07
C TYR A 55 0.31 -1.44 -1.64
N ALA A 56 1.17 -2.03 -0.83
CA ALA A 56 2.38 -1.38 -0.34
C ALA A 56 3.62 -1.97 -1.04
N ALA A 57 4.62 -1.13 -1.27
CA ALA A 57 5.89 -1.58 -1.84
C ALA A 57 6.72 -2.43 -0.86
N GLN A 58 6.36 -2.46 0.41
CA GLN A 58 7.02 -3.24 1.44
C GLN A 58 5.98 -3.85 2.37
N ASN A 59 6.03 -5.17 2.55
CA ASN A 59 5.05 -5.92 3.31
C ASN A 59 5.73 -6.97 4.18
N ILE A 60 5.35 -7.03 5.44
CA ILE A 60 5.83 -8.04 6.38
C ILE A 60 4.84 -9.19 6.42
N ILE A 61 5.36 -10.40 6.24
CA ILE A 61 4.59 -11.65 6.28
C ILE A 61 4.88 -12.35 7.60
N GLY A 62 3.85 -12.75 8.33
CA GLY A 62 4.02 -13.49 9.58
C GLY A 62 2.72 -13.67 10.36
N ARG A 63 2.81 -14.23 11.57
CA ARG A 63 1.63 -14.49 12.41
C ARG A 63 1.19 -13.30 13.27
N ALA A 64 2.05 -12.31 13.48
CA ALA A 64 1.72 -11.16 14.31
C ALA A 64 0.56 -10.35 13.72
N LYS A 65 -0.26 -9.75 14.57
CA LYS A 65 -1.36 -8.88 14.15
C LYS A 65 -0.86 -7.59 13.46
N SER A 66 0.40 -7.25 13.68
CA SER A 66 1.06 -6.08 13.08
C SER A 66 1.67 -6.37 11.70
N CYS A 67 1.58 -7.62 11.20
CA CYS A 67 2.04 -7.95 9.86
C CYS A 67 1.00 -7.53 8.82
N ASP A 68 1.48 -7.07 7.67
CA ASP A 68 0.63 -6.69 6.54
C ASP A 68 -0.05 -7.92 5.94
N ILE A 69 0.69 -9.02 5.86
CA ILE A 69 0.20 -10.31 5.40
C ILE A 69 0.25 -11.29 6.57
N ARG A 70 -0.92 -11.60 7.09
CA ARG A 70 -1.03 -12.48 8.26
C ARG A 70 -1.27 -13.93 7.85
N ILE A 71 -0.34 -14.81 8.23
CA ILE A 71 -0.49 -16.26 8.09
C ILE A 71 -0.71 -16.84 9.50
N PRO A 72 -1.90 -17.37 9.81
CA PRO A 72 -2.16 -17.98 11.09
C PRO A 72 -1.40 -19.33 11.20
N GLY A 73 -0.79 -19.59 12.33
CA GLY A 73 -0.08 -20.84 12.59
C GLY A 73 0.93 -20.69 13.73
N GLN A 74 1.04 -21.70 14.58
CA GLN A 74 2.00 -21.66 15.70
C GLN A 74 3.44 -21.79 15.22
N THR A 75 3.66 -22.47 14.11
CA THR A 75 4.97 -22.67 13.47
C THR A 75 5.46 -21.44 12.71
N VAL A 76 4.56 -20.53 12.34
CA VAL A 76 4.91 -19.29 11.63
C VAL A 76 5.50 -18.28 12.62
N SER A 77 6.66 -17.73 12.34
CA SER A 77 7.29 -16.68 13.15
C SER A 77 6.45 -15.39 13.17
N ARG A 78 6.64 -14.55 14.20
CA ARG A 78 5.91 -13.27 14.30
C ARG A 78 6.14 -12.38 13.10
N LYS A 79 7.41 -12.27 12.64
CA LYS A 79 7.83 -11.65 11.39
C LYS A 79 8.64 -12.69 10.62
N HIS A 80 7.98 -13.45 9.76
CA HIS A 80 8.58 -14.61 9.12
C HIS A 80 9.42 -14.25 7.91
N ALA A 81 8.86 -13.41 7.03
CA ALA A 81 9.49 -12.96 5.81
C ALA A 81 9.06 -11.52 5.47
N MET A 82 9.75 -10.90 4.55
CA MET A 82 9.43 -9.60 4.00
C MET A 82 9.37 -9.68 2.48
N LEU A 83 8.26 -9.21 1.91
CA LEU A 83 8.05 -9.04 0.49
C LEU A 83 8.16 -7.57 0.15
N TYR A 84 9.06 -7.18 -0.75
CA TYR A 84 9.25 -5.80 -1.12
C TYR A 84 9.58 -5.60 -2.59
N GLU A 85 9.13 -4.47 -3.11
CA GLU A 85 9.43 -4.01 -4.46
C GLU A 85 10.66 -3.09 -4.44
N ARG A 86 11.57 -3.29 -5.36
CA ARG A 86 12.74 -2.44 -5.55
C ARG A 86 13.02 -2.25 -7.04
N GLU A 87 13.11 -1.00 -7.46
CA GLU A 87 13.43 -0.55 -8.82
C GLU A 87 12.69 -1.29 -9.95
N ASN A 88 13.05 -2.51 -10.25
CA ASN A 88 12.50 -3.27 -11.38
C ASN A 88 11.95 -4.65 -11.01
N GLY A 89 11.87 -5.00 -9.73
CA GLY A 89 11.45 -6.35 -9.35
C GLY A 89 10.96 -6.49 -7.92
N TRP A 90 10.37 -7.62 -7.66
CA TRP A 90 9.92 -8.03 -6.34
C TRP A 90 10.94 -8.95 -5.70
N PHE A 91 11.17 -8.76 -4.41
CA PHE A 91 12.13 -9.52 -3.63
C PHE A 91 11.46 -10.13 -2.40
N LEU A 92 11.77 -11.38 -2.14
CA LEU A 92 11.37 -12.08 -0.94
C LEU A 92 12.59 -12.30 -0.04
N CYS A 93 12.51 -11.80 1.18
CA CYS A 93 13.58 -11.88 2.18
C CYS A 93 13.10 -12.66 3.40
N PRO A 94 13.71 -13.80 3.76
CA PRO A 94 13.43 -14.46 5.03
C PRO A 94 13.94 -13.59 6.18
N LEU A 95 13.16 -13.50 7.26
CA LEU A 95 13.53 -12.79 8.51
C LEU A 95 13.80 -13.83 9.63
N ASP A 96 12.77 -14.16 10.38
CA ASP A 96 12.88 -15.06 11.55
C ASP A 96 12.40 -16.50 11.25
N GLY A 97 12.20 -16.84 9.98
CA GLY A 97 11.65 -18.14 9.59
C GLY A 97 12.24 -18.69 8.31
N GLU A 98 11.97 -19.96 8.10
CA GLU A 98 12.38 -20.67 6.90
C GLU A 98 11.39 -20.40 5.76
N VAL A 99 11.90 -20.00 4.62
CA VAL A 99 11.12 -19.77 3.40
C VAL A 99 11.68 -20.64 2.28
N LEU A 100 10.81 -21.37 1.63
CA LEU A 100 11.13 -22.12 0.42
C LEU A 100 10.63 -21.34 -0.78
N LEU A 101 11.46 -21.17 -1.78
CA LEU A 101 11.08 -20.59 -3.07
C LEU A 101 11.24 -21.67 -4.13
N ASN A 102 10.15 -22.02 -4.79
CA ASN A 102 10.11 -23.11 -5.79
C ASN A 102 10.70 -24.44 -5.27
N GLY A 103 10.54 -24.70 -3.97
CA GLY A 103 11.07 -25.90 -3.30
C GLY A 103 12.49 -25.76 -2.75
N GLU A 104 13.18 -24.67 -3.02
CA GLU A 104 14.53 -24.41 -2.50
C GLU A 104 14.52 -23.41 -1.34
N LYS A 105 15.28 -23.74 -0.28
CA LYS A 105 15.42 -22.85 0.88
C LYS A 105 16.23 -21.63 0.58
N ILE A 106 15.63 -20.45 0.72
CA ILE A 106 16.31 -19.17 0.58
C ILE A 106 16.84 -18.68 1.94
N LYS A 107 18.05 -18.10 1.95
CA LYS A 107 18.71 -17.56 3.15
C LYS A 107 18.91 -16.05 3.10
N LYS A 108 18.72 -15.46 1.96
CA LYS A 108 18.89 -14.02 1.69
C LYS A 108 17.79 -13.51 0.80
N ALA A 109 17.70 -12.21 0.65
CA ALA A 109 16.77 -11.60 -0.28
C ALA A 109 16.97 -12.16 -1.69
N THR A 110 15.92 -12.71 -2.25
CA THR A 110 15.91 -13.37 -3.56
C THR A 110 14.81 -12.74 -4.40
N GLU A 111 15.13 -12.43 -5.64
CA GLU A 111 14.16 -11.92 -6.60
C GLU A 111 13.12 -12.98 -6.95
N ILE A 112 11.85 -12.57 -7.04
CA ILE A 112 10.74 -13.43 -7.39
C ILE A 112 10.05 -12.91 -8.64
N PHE A 113 9.55 -13.83 -9.44
CA PHE A 113 8.90 -13.55 -10.71
C PHE A 113 7.46 -14.03 -10.71
N GLU A 114 6.70 -13.58 -11.69
CA GLU A 114 5.32 -14.01 -11.89
C GLU A 114 5.23 -15.53 -12.05
N GLY A 115 4.34 -16.16 -11.25
CA GLY A 115 4.16 -17.60 -11.21
C GLY A 115 5.06 -18.34 -10.23
N ASP A 116 6.02 -17.65 -9.59
CA ASP A 116 6.84 -18.26 -8.56
C ASP A 116 6.00 -18.64 -7.34
N ARG A 117 6.34 -19.76 -6.74
CA ARG A 117 5.70 -20.27 -5.53
C ARG A 117 6.66 -20.27 -4.38
N PHE A 118 6.28 -19.61 -3.32
CA PHE A 118 7.01 -19.68 -2.07
C PHE A 118 6.17 -20.30 -0.96
N GLU A 119 6.83 -20.99 -0.06
CA GLU A 119 6.17 -21.70 1.02
C GLU A 119 6.68 -21.21 2.37
N ILE A 120 5.75 -20.96 3.27
CA ILE A 120 5.99 -20.54 4.65
C ILE A 120 5.33 -21.55 5.57
N CYS A 121 6.13 -22.41 6.23
CA CYS A 121 5.65 -23.42 7.18
C CYS A 121 4.50 -24.28 6.65
N GLY A 122 4.61 -24.78 5.41
CA GLY A 122 3.58 -25.61 4.78
C GLY A 122 2.43 -24.83 4.12
N HIS A 123 2.48 -23.52 4.13
CA HIS A 123 1.51 -22.66 3.43
C HIS A 123 2.08 -22.23 2.07
N PRO A 124 1.66 -22.84 0.95
CA PRO A 124 2.09 -22.45 -0.37
C PRO A 124 1.41 -21.15 -0.79
N ILE A 125 2.19 -20.22 -1.32
CA ILE A 125 1.75 -18.92 -1.81
C ILE A 125 2.33 -18.72 -3.21
N GLU A 126 1.47 -18.44 -4.17
CA GLU A 126 1.88 -18.12 -5.54
C GLU A 126 1.90 -16.60 -5.74
N PHE A 127 3.01 -16.11 -6.25
CA PHE A 127 3.16 -14.69 -6.59
C PHE A 127 2.59 -14.44 -7.99
N ARG A 128 1.71 -13.44 -8.10
CA ARG A 128 1.16 -12.96 -9.37
C ARG A 128 1.39 -11.46 -9.49
N SER A 129 1.83 -11.05 -10.64
CA SER A 129 1.92 -9.65 -10.99
C SER A 129 0.54 -8.99 -10.92
N ALA A 130 0.48 -7.71 -10.59
CA ALA A 130 -0.79 -6.99 -10.53
C ALA A 130 -1.55 -7.15 -11.85
N PRO A 131 -2.85 -7.45 -11.80
CA PRO A 131 -3.66 -7.41 -13.02
C PRO A 131 -3.57 -6.01 -13.60
N LYS A 132 -3.17 -5.88 -14.85
CA LYS A 132 -3.03 -4.58 -15.56
C LYS A 132 -4.33 -3.77 -15.64
N THR A 133 -5.44 -4.34 -15.13
CA THR A 133 -6.74 -3.70 -15.12
C THR A 133 -7.53 -4.23 -13.93
N VAL A 134 -7.63 -3.42 -12.88
CA VAL A 134 -8.74 -3.58 -11.92
C VAL A 134 -9.92 -2.88 -12.58
N PRO A 135 -11.06 -3.57 -12.83
CA PRO A 135 -12.25 -2.96 -13.39
C PRO A 135 -12.84 -1.85 -12.51
#